data_2b4a8d6533b6bad79375bd4d35802c5b
#
_entry.id   2b4a8d6533b6bad79375bd4d35802c5b
#
_cell.length_a   1.000
_cell.length_b   1.000
_cell.length_c   1.000
_cell.angle_alpha   90.00
_cell.angle_beta   90.00
_cell.angle_gamma   90.00
#
_symmetry.space_group_name_H-M   'P 1'
#
loop_
_entity.id
_entity.type
_entity.pdbx_description
1 polymer ?
#
loop_
_entity_poly.entity_id
_entity_poly.type
_entity_poly.pdbx_seq_one_letter_code
_entity_poly.pdbx_strand_id
1 'polypeptide(L)'
;DLQLLNTRYGSQIEESEADMYITLATRRDTVDSINEKKLAELPGEPITFEGVIEGDFPESSLPTSQDLVLKPGAQIIFIKNDFDRRWVNGTIGVIAGIDEEEETIYVITDDGKECDVKLESWRNIRYHYNEKTKEIEEEVLGSFTQYPIRLAWAITVHKSQGLTFSRVVIDFTGGVFAGGQAYVALSRCTSLDGIQLKKPVNRADVFVRPEIVNFAGRFNNRQAIDKALKQAQADVQYAAASRAFDKGDMEECLEQFFRAIHSRYDIEKPVPRRL
;
A
#
# COMPACT_ATOMS: atom_id res chain seq x y z
N ASP A 1 -14.92 0.06 -20.27
CA ASP A 1 -14.94 -0.32 -21.69
C ASP A 1 -13.53 -0.23 -22.25
N LEU A 2 -12.95 -1.37 -22.71
CA LEU A 2 -11.58 -1.43 -23.23
C LEU A 2 -11.37 -0.60 -24.49
N GLN A 3 -12.39 -0.45 -25.33
CA GLN A 3 -12.30 0.39 -26.54
C GLN A 3 -12.08 1.86 -26.15
N LEU A 4 -12.86 2.36 -25.21
CA LEU A 4 -12.70 3.73 -24.69
C LEU A 4 -11.34 3.93 -24.04
N LEU A 5 -10.88 2.98 -23.23
CA LEU A 5 -9.56 3.05 -22.61
C LEU A 5 -8.44 3.06 -23.68
N ASN A 6 -8.56 2.24 -24.71
CA ASN A 6 -7.56 2.16 -25.79
C ASN A 6 -7.53 3.39 -26.70
N THR A 7 -8.46 4.34 -26.61
CA THR A 7 -8.33 5.65 -27.25
C THR A 7 -7.16 6.46 -26.69
N ARG A 8 -6.68 6.09 -25.49
CA ARG A 8 -5.54 6.73 -24.84
C ARG A 8 -4.18 6.16 -25.30
N TYR A 9 -4.17 5.17 -26.18
CA TYR A 9 -2.96 4.66 -26.82
C TYR A 9 -2.53 5.57 -27.96
N GLY A 10 -1.24 5.94 -27.98
CA GLY A 10 -0.68 6.79 -29.03
C GLY A 10 -1.07 8.28 -28.95
N SER A 11 -1.76 8.72 -27.88
CA SER A 11 -1.91 10.14 -27.61
C SER A 11 -0.53 10.76 -27.43
N GLN A 12 -0.24 11.84 -28.16
CA GLN A 12 1.01 12.57 -27.97
C GLN A 12 0.89 13.40 -26.68
N ILE A 13 1.93 13.29 -25.82
CA ILE A 13 2.12 14.22 -24.71
C ILE A 13 2.80 15.45 -25.31
N GLU A 14 2.24 16.63 -25.11
CA GLU A 14 2.96 17.88 -25.43
C GLU A 14 4.24 17.94 -24.57
N GLU A 15 5.37 18.38 -25.18
CA GLU A 15 6.67 18.39 -24.48
C GLU A 15 6.62 19.15 -23.15
N SER A 16 5.82 20.22 -23.04
CA SER A 16 5.59 20.98 -21.81
C SER A 16 4.84 20.22 -20.71
N GLU A 17 4.14 19.12 -21.07
CA GLU A 17 3.38 18.29 -20.14
C GLU A 17 4.11 16.98 -19.77
N ALA A 18 5.16 16.62 -20.51
CA ALA A 18 5.89 15.36 -20.32
C ALA A 18 6.52 15.24 -18.92
N ASP A 19 6.97 16.37 -18.38
CA ASP A 19 7.60 16.41 -17.06
C ASP A 19 6.63 16.18 -15.90
N MET A 20 5.33 16.34 -16.14
CA MET A 20 4.28 16.17 -15.13
C MET A 20 3.65 14.76 -15.13
N TYR A 21 4.06 13.89 -16.06
CA TYR A 21 3.60 12.51 -16.08
C TYR A 21 4.49 11.59 -15.24
N ILE A 22 3.85 10.64 -14.55
CA ILE A 22 4.56 9.54 -13.92
C ILE A 22 4.29 8.24 -14.69
N THR A 23 5.34 7.47 -14.96
CA THR A 23 5.19 6.16 -15.63
C THR A 23 4.94 5.07 -14.60
N LEU A 24 3.82 4.36 -14.74
CA LEU A 24 3.50 3.18 -13.95
C LEU A 24 3.88 1.91 -14.73
N ALA A 25 4.95 1.23 -14.32
CA ALA A 25 5.41 0.01 -14.97
C ALA A 25 5.19 -1.23 -14.09
N THR A 26 5.04 -2.39 -14.73
CA THR A 26 4.81 -3.66 -14.03
C THR A 26 6.08 -4.22 -13.42
N ARG A 27 7.26 -3.88 -13.97
CA ARG A 27 8.56 -4.42 -13.58
C ARG A 27 9.48 -3.35 -13.00
N ARG A 28 10.30 -3.78 -12.03
CA ARG A 28 11.27 -2.90 -11.36
C ARG A 28 12.41 -2.49 -12.31
N ASP A 29 12.95 -3.43 -13.07
CA ASP A 29 14.01 -3.16 -14.06
C ASP A 29 13.64 -2.07 -15.06
N THR A 30 12.38 -2.07 -15.53
CA THR A 30 11.85 -1.03 -16.41
C THR A 30 11.81 0.34 -15.72
N VAL A 31 11.40 0.38 -14.46
CA VAL A 31 11.36 1.60 -13.65
C VAL A 31 12.76 2.17 -13.44
N ASP A 32 13.69 1.31 -13.03
CA ASP A 32 15.07 1.70 -12.74
C ASP A 32 15.72 2.24 -14.02
N SER A 33 15.57 1.56 -15.17
CA SER A 33 16.08 2.02 -16.46
C SER A 33 15.52 3.37 -16.91
N ILE A 34 14.21 3.63 -16.69
CA ILE A 34 13.60 4.92 -17.04
C ILE A 34 14.17 6.03 -16.16
N ASN A 35 14.24 5.80 -14.84
CA ASN A 35 14.71 6.80 -13.89
C ASN A 35 16.21 7.10 -14.10
N GLU A 36 17.05 6.09 -14.28
CA GLU A 36 18.48 6.26 -14.55
C GLU A 36 18.73 7.04 -15.85
N LYS A 37 18.01 6.67 -16.94
CA LYS A 37 18.13 7.36 -18.21
C LYS A 37 17.73 8.84 -18.09
N LYS A 38 16.61 9.11 -17.46
CA LYS A 38 16.10 10.49 -17.26
C LYS A 38 17.05 11.30 -16.38
N LEU A 39 17.59 10.71 -15.32
CA LEU A 39 18.58 11.37 -14.48
C LEU A 39 19.87 11.69 -15.25
N ALA A 40 20.33 10.77 -16.13
CA ALA A 40 21.51 10.96 -16.96
C ALA A 40 21.31 12.08 -18.00
N GLU A 41 20.09 12.27 -18.52
CA GLU A 41 19.73 13.33 -19.47
C GLU A 41 19.78 14.75 -18.84
N LEU A 42 19.69 14.87 -17.52
CA LEU A 42 19.78 16.15 -16.83
C LEU A 42 21.22 16.69 -16.81
N PRO A 43 21.39 18.02 -16.94
CA PRO A 43 22.70 18.66 -16.84
C PRO A 43 23.27 18.55 -15.42
N GLY A 44 24.60 18.75 -15.30
CA GLY A 44 25.32 18.76 -14.04
C GLY A 44 25.73 17.37 -13.55
N GLU A 45 26.56 17.36 -12.53
CA GLU A 45 27.05 16.14 -11.89
C GLU A 45 26.01 15.61 -10.89
N PRO A 46 25.85 14.28 -10.77
CA PRO A 46 24.98 13.69 -9.79
C PRO A 46 25.57 13.82 -8.37
N ILE A 47 24.71 14.10 -7.41
CA ILE A 47 25.04 14.10 -5.98
C ILE A 47 24.48 12.84 -5.37
N THR A 48 25.28 12.11 -4.60
CA THR A 48 24.88 10.88 -3.92
C THR A 48 24.76 11.14 -2.43
N PHE A 49 23.59 10.86 -1.89
CA PHE A 49 23.31 10.93 -0.46
C PHE A 49 23.27 9.53 0.12
N GLU A 50 24.21 9.21 1.00
CA GLU A 50 24.27 7.91 1.67
C GLU A 50 23.34 7.89 2.88
N GLY A 51 22.35 6.99 2.87
CA GLY A 51 21.44 6.79 3.98
C GLY A 51 22.08 6.02 5.13
N VAL A 52 21.83 6.47 6.35
CA VAL A 52 22.40 5.89 7.57
C VAL A 52 21.48 4.84 8.15
N ILE A 53 22.02 3.64 8.35
CA ILE A 53 21.33 2.53 9.04
C ILE A 53 21.96 2.36 10.42
N GLU A 54 21.11 2.34 11.45
CA GLU A 54 21.49 2.05 12.82
C GLU A 54 20.71 0.83 13.33
N GLY A 55 21.41 -0.10 13.99
CA GLY A 55 20.78 -1.33 14.51
C GLY A 55 20.30 -2.29 13.41
N ASP A 56 19.20 -2.99 13.67
CA ASP A 56 18.60 -3.97 12.75
C ASP A 56 17.53 -3.30 11.87
N PHE A 57 17.89 -2.94 10.65
CA PHE A 57 16.96 -2.45 9.65
C PHE A 57 17.17 -3.21 8.33
N PRO A 58 16.27 -4.16 7.98
CA PRO A 58 16.44 -5.01 6.81
C PRO A 58 16.48 -4.19 5.51
N GLU A 59 17.41 -4.49 4.62
CA GLU A 59 17.55 -3.83 3.32
C GLU A 59 16.26 -3.92 2.48
N SER A 60 15.55 -5.04 2.56
CA SER A 60 14.26 -5.23 1.89
C SER A 60 13.14 -4.29 2.38
N SER A 61 13.32 -3.68 3.54
CA SER A 61 12.37 -2.75 4.18
C SER A 61 12.72 -1.29 3.95
N LEU A 62 13.82 -0.99 3.25
CA LEU A 62 14.24 0.37 2.96
C LEU A 62 13.15 1.13 2.17
N PRO A 63 12.66 2.25 2.71
CA PRO A 63 11.64 3.05 2.06
C PRO A 63 12.15 3.72 0.78
N THR A 64 13.41 4.09 0.71
CA THR A 64 14.12 4.60 -0.47
C THR A 64 15.47 3.91 -0.63
N SER A 65 16.25 4.25 -1.66
CA SER A 65 17.60 3.71 -1.86
C SER A 65 18.52 4.18 -0.73
N GLN A 66 19.42 3.32 -0.28
CA GLN A 66 20.46 3.72 0.65
C GLN A 66 21.34 4.78 -0.02
N ASP A 67 21.82 4.49 -1.22
CA ASP A 67 22.52 5.48 -2.05
C ASP A 67 21.48 6.20 -2.92
N LEU A 68 21.08 7.39 -2.52
CA LEU A 68 20.12 8.20 -3.24
C LEU A 68 20.84 9.18 -4.15
N VAL A 69 20.83 8.91 -5.46
CA VAL A 69 21.51 9.74 -6.47
C VAL A 69 20.52 10.74 -7.07
N LEU A 70 20.84 12.03 -6.94
CA LEU A 70 19.95 13.13 -7.34
C LEU A 70 20.69 14.18 -8.16
N LYS A 71 19.93 14.97 -8.93
CA LYS A 71 20.39 16.20 -9.60
C LYS A 71 19.30 17.28 -9.48
N PRO A 72 19.67 18.56 -9.50
CA PRO A 72 18.70 19.63 -9.77
C PRO A 72 17.94 19.35 -11.08
N GLY A 73 16.64 19.60 -11.12
CA GLY A 73 15.75 19.25 -12.21
C GLY A 73 15.17 17.83 -12.14
N ALA A 74 15.61 16.99 -11.21
CA ALA A 74 15.09 15.64 -11.08
C ALA A 74 13.64 15.62 -10.58
N GLN A 75 12.79 14.85 -11.26
CA GLN A 75 11.42 14.58 -10.82
C GLN A 75 11.43 13.56 -9.70
N ILE A 76 10.78 13.89 -8.60
CA ILE A 76 10.72 13.07 -7.39
C ILE A 76 9.29 12.85 -6.92
N ILE A 77 9.13 11.87 -6.05
CA ILE A 77 7.91 11.63 -5.29
C ILE A 77 8.24 11.56 -3.81
N PHE A 78 7.45 12.22 -2.99
CA PHE A 78 7.53 12.12 -1.55
C PHE A 78 7.00 10.76 -1.08
N ILE A 79 7.71 10.10 -0.16
CA ILE A 79 7.39 8.76 0.35
C ILE A 79 6.99 8.76 1.83
N LYS A 80 6.86 9.93 2.42
CA LYS A 80 6.43 10.13 3.80
C LYS A 80 5.61 11.43 3.88
N ASN A 81 4.60 11.45 4.74
CA ASN A 81 3.85 12.69 5.01
C ASN A 81 4.73 13.66 5.79
N ASP A 82 4.70 14.94 5.42
CA ASP A 82 5.32 15.99 6.19
C ASP A 82 4.54 16.27 7.49
N PHE A 83 5.25 16.59 8.55
CA PHE A 83 4.65 16.94 9.84
C PHE A 83 3.79 18.20 9.76
N ASP A 84 4.27 19.22 9.04
CA ASP A 84 3.57 20.49 8.84
C ASP A 84 2.59 20.47 7.68
N ARG A 85 2.37 19.28 7.07
CA ARG A 85 1.44 19.04 5.94
C ARG A 85 1.76 19.87 4.70
N ARG A 86 3.02 20.21 4.46
CA ARG A 86 3.48 20.88 3.24
C ARG A 86 3.32 19.96 2.02
N TRP A 87 3.53 18.65 2.22
CA TRP A 87 3.27 17.59 1.26
C TRP A 87 2.72 16.33 1.93
N VAL A 88 2.20 15.42 1.14
CA VAL A 88 1.78 14.08 1.56
C VAL A 88 2.54 13.01 0.79
N ASN A 89 2.52 11.78 1.30
CA ASN A 89 3.06 10.63 0.58
C ASN A 89 2.36 10.51 -0.78
N GLY A 90 3.15 10.51 -1.87
CA GLY A 90 2.64 10.50 -3.23
C GLY A 90 2.64 11.85 -3.94
N THR A 91 2.89 12.96 -3.26
CA THR A 91 3.08 14.27 -3.89
C THR A 91 4.30 14.21 -4.83
N ILE A 92 4.15 14.69 -6.05
CA ILE A 92 5.22 14.78 -7.04
C ILE A 92 5.84 16.18 -6.97
N GLY A 93 7.12 16.27 -7.25
CA GLY A 93 7.83 17.55 -7.34
C GLY A 93 9.06 17.43 -8.19
N VAL A 94 9.67 18.60 -8.44
CA VAL A 94 10.95 18.73 -9.15
C VAL A 94 11.97 19.38 -8.22
N ILE A 95 13.18 18.86 -8.17
CA ILE A 95 14.27 19.42 -7.39
C ILE A 95 14.69 20.75 -8.02
N ALA A 96 14.46 21.84 -7.32
CA ALA A 96 14.87 23.19 -7.72
C ALA A 96 16.34 23.46 -7.41
N GLY A 97 16.83 22.90 -6.31
CA GLY A 97 18.20 23.08 -5.85
C GLY A 97 18.58 22.11 -4.74
N ILE A 98 19.87 21.93 -4.52
CA ILE A 98 20.42 21.09 -3.47
C ILE A 98 21.48 21.92 -2.73
N ASP A 99 21.37 22.01 -1.42
CA ASP A 99 22.32 22.60 -0.53
C ASP A 99 22.95 21.53 0.35
N GLU A 100 24.20 21.15 0.03
CA GLU A 100 24.91 20.09 0.74
C GLU A 100 25.39 20.54 2.13
N GLU A 101 25.67 21.85 2.32
CA GLU A 101 26.12 22.39 3.61
C GLU A 101 24.96 22.43 4.63
N GLU A 102 23.76 22.80 4.18
CA GLU A 102 22.54 22.87 4.99
C GLU A 102 21.79 21.54 5.04
N GLU A 103 22.29 20.51 4.34
CA GLU A 103 21.60 19.20 4.17
C GLU A 103 20.14 19.36 3.75
N THR A 104 19.89 20.27 2.81
CA THR A 104 18.53 20.65 2.40
C THR A 104 18.34 20.50 0.90
N ILE A 105 17.26 19.86 0.49
CA ILE A 105 16.83 19.75 -0.91
C ILE A 105 15.61 20.64 -1.10
N TYR A 106 15.70 21.59 -2.03
CA TYR A 106 14.59 22.47 -2.37
C TYR A 106 13.77 21.82 -3.51
N VAL A 107 12.48 21.65 -3.28
CA VAL A 107 11.55 20.98 -4.21
C VAL A 107 10.39 21.90 -4.52
N ILE A 108 10.04 22.01 -5.79
CA ILE A 108 8.78 22.62 -6.25
C ILE A 108 7.81 21.48 -6.54
N THR A 109 6.67 21.45 -5.84
CA THR A 109 5.63 20.44 -5.99
C THR A 109 4.78 20.71 -7.23
N ASP A 110 3.99 19.72 -7.66
CA ASP A 110 3.10 19.81 -8.83
C ASP A 110 2.00 20.88 -8.68
N ASP A 111 1.68 21.30 -7.46
CA ASP A 111 0.79 22.44 -7.17
C ASP A 111 1.54 23.78 -7.06
N GLY A 112 2.85 23.81 -7.36
CA GLY A 112 3.68 25.01 -7.42
C GLY A 112 4.20 25.51 -6.06
N LYS A 113 4.07 24.73 -5.00
CA LYS A 113 4.61 25.08 -3.68
C LYS A 113 6.10 24.78 -3.60
N GLU A 114 6.84 25.67 -3.00
CA GLU A 114 8.25 25.45 -2.66
C GLU A 114 8.35 24.79 -1.29
N CYS A 115 9.16 23.74 -1.20
CA CYS A 115 9.37 22.96 0.01
C CYS A 115 10.87 22.75 0.25
N ASP A 116 11.32 22.97 1.47
CA ASP A 116 12.61 22.55 1.97
C ASP A 116 12.52 21.15 2.56
N VAL A 117 13.25 20.23 2.00
CA VAL A 117 13.22 18.80 2.36
C VAL A 117 14.49 18.45 3.12
N LYS A 118 14.32 17.92 4.33
CA LYS A 118 15.41 17.48 5.22
C LYS A 118 15.40 15.98 5.39
N LEU A 119 16.47 15.46 5.99
CA LEU A 119 16.58 14.06 6.35
C LEU A 119 15.46 13.65 7.31
N GLU A 120 14.93 12.46 7.09
CA GLU A 120 13.88 11.85 7.90
C GLU A 120 14.29 10.44 8.33
N SER A 121 13.84 10.04 9.51
CA SER A 121 14.17 8.73 10.05
C SER A 121 12.94 7.80 10.05
N TRP A 122 13.16 6.55 9.67
CA TRP A 122 12.19 5.45 9.80
C TRP A 122 12.70 4.47 10.84
N ARG A 123 11.81 3.96 11.69
CA ARG A 123 12.13 3.01 12.74
C ARG A 123 11.61 1.61 12.40
N ASN A 124 12.44 0.60 12.59
CA ASN A 124 12.02 -0.80 12.60
C ASN A 124 11.56 -1.14 14.01
N ILE A 125 10.26 -1.35 14.21
CA ILE A 125 9.65 -1.54 15.52
C ILE A 125 9.11 -2.97 15.60
N ARG A 126 9.45 -3.65 16.68
CA ARG A 126 8.84 -4.91 17.08
C ARG A 126 7.84 -4.64 18.20
N TYR A 127 6.65 -5.17 18.05
CA TYR A 127 5.63 -5.13 19.09
C TYR A 127 5.67 -6.41 19.90
N HIS A 128 5.69 -6.32 21.22
CA HIS A 128 5.53 -7.47 22.12
C HIS A 128 4.47 -7.17 23.17
N TYR A 129 3.75 -8.23 23.57
CA TYR A 129 2.75 -8.11 24.61
C TYR A 129 3.39 -8.36 25.97
N ASN A 130 3.31 -7.38 26.87
CA ASN A 130 3.77 -7.52 28.23
C ASN A 130 2.65 -8.11 29.11
N GLU A 131 2.83 -9.36 29.55
CA GLU A 131 1.83 -10.06 30.36
C GLU A 131 1.61 -9.41 31.75
N LYS A 132 2.59 -8.68 32.28
CA LYS A 132 2.51 -8.02 33.59
C LYS A 132 1.72 -6.72 33.55
N THR A 133 1.98 -5.88 32.54
CA THR A 133 1.29 -4.58 32.35
C THR A 133 0.02 -4.75 31.55
N LYS A 134 -0.17 -5.86 30.82
CA LYS A 134 -1.25 -6.13 29.86
C LYS A 134 -1.30 -5.10 28.71
N GLU A 135 -0.16 -4.55 28.36
CA GLU A 135 -0.01 -3.56 27.31
C GLU A 135 0.89 -4.10 26.19
N ILE A 136 0.72 -3.52 24.98
CA ILE A 136 1.63 -3.76 23.87
C ILE A 136 2.76 -2.75 24.00
N GLU A 137 3.99 -3.27 24.12
CA GLU A 137 5.20 -2.46 24.19
C GLU A 137 5.91 -2.44 22.85
N GLU A 138 6.53 -1.29 22.54
CA GLU A 138 7.31 -1.07 21.32
C GLU A 138 8.81 -1.21 21.63
N GLU A 139 9.49 -2.07 20.88
CA GLU A 139 10.93 -2.22 20.88
C GLU A 139 11.48 -1.72 19.55
N VAL A 140 12.30 -0.67 19.56
CA VAL A 140 12.97 -0.17 18.36
C VAL A 140 14.20 -1.06 18.10
N LEU A 141 14.18 -1.82 17.00
CA LEU A 141 15.28 -2.70 16.60
C LEU A 141 16.37 -1.96 15.85
N GLY A 142 15.99 -0.96 15.06
CA GLY A 142 16.89 -0.15 14.27
C GLY A 142 16.21 1.02 13.62
N SER A 143 16.98 1.87 12.97
CA SER A 143 16.50 3.02 12.22
C SER A 143 17.22 3.17 10.88
N PHE A 144 16.56 3.83 9.94
CA PHE A 144 17.12 4.25 8.66
C PHE A 144 16.84 5.73 8.46
N THR A 145 17.88 6.52 8.20
CA THR A 145 17.78 7.97 7.97
C THR A 145 18.19 8.32 6.56
N GLN A 146 17.31 8.98 5.81
CA GLN A 146 17.53 9.43 4.43
C GLN A 146 16.50 10.53 4.10
N TYR A 147 16.65 11.22 2.96
CA TYR A 147 15.62 12.11 2.43
C TYR A 147 14.34 11.35 2.09
N PRO A 148 13.15 11.87 2.45
CA PRO A 148 11.86 11.18 2.25
C PRO A 148 11.35 11.27 0.81
N ILE A 149 12.25 11.09 -0.17
CA ILE A 149 11.97 11.21 -1.60
C ILE A 149 12.57 10.05 -2.40
N ARG A 150 12.06 9.89 -3.63
CA ARG A 150 12.59 8.98 -4.66
C ARG A 150 12.49 9.63 -6.02
N LEU A 151 13.35 9.19 -6.96
CA LEU A 151 13.13 9.48 -8.38
C LEU A 151 11.78 8.95 -8.83
N ALA A 152 11.05 9.72 -9.61
CA ALA A 152 9.66 9.45 -9.94
C ALA A 152 9.26 9.78 -11.39
N TRP A 153 10.14 9.68 -12.36
CA TRP A 153 9.71 9.58 -13.76
C TRP A 153 9.00 8.26 -14.01
N ALA A 154 9.39 7.21 -13.26
CA ALA A 154 8.68 5.95 -13.23
C ALA A 154 8.63 5.36 -11.81
N ILE A 155 7.55 4.65 -11.49
CA ILE A 155 7.39 3.81 -10.29
C ILE A 155 6.71 2.49 -10.68
N THR A 156 6.86 1.46 -9.84
CA THR A 156 6.11 0.22 -10.08
C THR A 156 4.65 0.38 -9.70
N VAL A 157 3.76 -0.35 -10.40
CA VAL A 157 2.33 -0.40 -10.07
C VAL A 157 2.10 -0.76 -8.59
N HIS A 158 2.92 -1.65 -8.00
CA HIS A 158 2.81 -1.97 -6.57
C HIS A 158 3.08 -0.76 -5.66
N LYS A 159 4.13 0.01 -5.96
CA LYS A 159 4.48 1.20 -5.17
C LYS A 159 3.51 2.36 -5.36
N SER A 160 2.69 2.33 -6.42
CA SER A 160 1.64 3.31 -6.64
C SER A 160 0.34 3.01 -5.87
N GLN A 161 0.26 1.89 -5.16
CA GLN A 161 -0.94 1.56 -4.38
C GLN A 161 -1.19 2.61 -3.29
N GLY A 162 -2.42 3.08 -3.20
CA GLY A 162 -2.81 4.15 -2.27
C GLY A 162 -2.51 5.57 -2.74
N LEU A 163 -1.73 5.73 -3.83
CA LEU A 163 -1.43 7.03 -4.43
C LEU A 163 -2.45 7.38 -5.50
N THR A 164 -2.57 8.66 -5.79
CA THR A 164 -3.47 9.18 -6.83
C THR A 164 -2.74 10.27 -7.62
N PHE A 165 -2.88 10.22 -8.95
CA PHE A 165 -2.20 11.13 -9.85
C PHE A 165 -3.19 11.79 -10.81
N SER A 166 -2.90 13.01 -11.23
CA SER A 166 -3.65 13.69 -12.28
C SER A 166 -3.30 13.18 -13.68
N ARG A 167 -2.03 12.77 -13.89
CA ARG A 167 -1.48 12.32 -15.16
C ARG A 167 -0.57 11.10 -14.99
N VAL A 168 -0.83 10.05 -15.78
CA VAL A 168 -0.03 8.81 -15.74
C VAL A 168 0.21 8.25 -17.14
N VAL A 169 1.41 7.74 -17.34
CA VAL A 169 1.74 6.85 -18.46
C VAL A 169 1.72 5.42 -17.96
N ILE A 170 0.88 4.57 -18.54
CA ILE A 170 0.80 3.17 -18.12
C ILE A 170 1.59 2.31 -19.09
N ASP A 171 2.62 1.64 -18.57
CA ASP A 171 3.53 0.77 -19.30
C ASP A 171 3.31 -0.71 -18.94
N PHE A 172 2.52 -1.39 -19.77
CA PHE A 172 2.33 -2.84 -19.68
C PHE A 172 3.20 -3.63 -20.67
N THR A 173 4.23 -3.03 -21.27
CA THR A 173 5.11 -3.72 -22.24
C THR A 173 5.82 -4.91 -21.60
N GLY A 174 6.15 -4.84 -20.31
CA GLY A 174 6.70 -5.94 -19.52
C GLY A 174 5.69 -7.06 -19.17
N GLY A 175 4.43 -6.96 -19.64
CA GLY A 175 3.34 -7.88 -19.35
C GLY A 175 2.70 -7.61 -18.00
N VAL A 176 1.41 -8.01 -17.87
CA VAL A 176 0.67 -8.02 -16.59
C VAL A 176 0.76 -9.44 -16.05
N PHE A 177 1.38 -9.64 -14.89
CA PHE A 177 1.66 -10.95 -14.34
C PHE A 177 0.94 -11.24 -13.00
N ALA A 178 0.35 -10.22 -12.40
CA ALA A 178 -0.39 -10.35 -11.15
C ALA A 178 -1.87 -10.00 -11.34
N GLY A 179 -2.76 -10.82 -10.79
CA GLY A 179 -4.20 -10.55 -10.82
C GLY A 179 -4.54 -9.22 -10.16
N GLY A 180 -5.32 -8.38 -10.86
CA GLY A 180 -5.69 -7.04 -10.40
C GLY A 180 -4.66 -5.96 -10.67
N GLN A 181 -3.45 -6.27 -11.16
CA GLN A 181 -2.39 -5.29 -11.43
C GLN A 181 -2.82 -4.21 -12.45
N ALA A 182 -3.51 -4.61 -13.52
CA ALA A 182 -4.05 -3.66 -14.49
C ALA A 182 -5.08 -2.71 -13.84
N TYR A 183 -5.96 -3.24 -12.99
CA TYR A 183 -6.91 -2.42 -12.25
C TYR A 183 -6.21 -1.41 -11.34
N VAL A 184 -5.20 -1.85 -10.59
CA VAL A 184 -4.42 -0.95 -9.71
C VAL A 184 -3.80 0.18 -10.51
N ALA A 185 -3.14 -0.10 -11.64
CA ALA A 185 -2.52 0.93 -12.47
C ALA A 185 -3.55 1.93 -13.02
N LEU A 186 -4.64 1.44 -13.60
CA LEU A 186 -5.69 2.27 -14.21
C LEU A 186 -6.43 3.12 -13.17
N SER A 187 -6.62 2.59 -11.96
CA SER A 187 -7.28 3.32 -10.86
C SER A 187 -6.39 4.35 -10.17
N ARG A 188 -5.13 4.52 -10.58
CA ARG A 188 -4.24 5.54 -10.01
C ARG A 188 -4.50 6.93 -10.59
N CYS A 189 -5.13 7.06 -11.74
CA CYS A 189 -5.44 8.34 -12.36
C CYS A 189 -6.84 8.83 -12.00
N THR A 190 -6.98 10.11 -11.77
CA THR A 190 -8.26 10.75 -11.40
C THR A 190 -9.23 10.85 -12.57
N SER A 191 -8.73 10.85 -13.82
CA SER A 191 -9.54 10.98 -15.03
C SER A 191 -9.00 10.12 -16.17
N LEU A 192 -9.86 9.80 -17.15
CA LEU A 192 -9.44 9.10 -18.35
C LEU A 192 -8.48 9.96 -19.20
N ASP A 193 -8.68 11.26 -19.22
CA ASP A 193 -7.86 12.18 -20.01
C ASP A 193 -6.43 12.30 -19.48
N GLY A 194 -6.22 12.04 -18.20
CA GLY A 194 -4.89 11.97 -17.61
C GLY A 194 -4.14 10.68 -17.88
N ILE A 195 -4.77 9.67 -18.51
CA ILE A 195 -4.13 8.40 -18.82
C ILE A 195 -3.52 8.43 -20.22
N GLN A 196 -2.28 7.97 -20.33
CA GLN A 196 -1.66 7.56 -21.58
C GLN A 196 -1.24 6.11 -21.51
N LEU A 197 -1.47 5.34 -22.58
CA LEU A 197 -1.06 3.94 -22.67
C LEU A 197 0.14 3.81 -23.60
N LYS A 198 1.19 3.10 -23.17
CA LYS A 198 2.33 2.74 -24.05
C LYS A 198 2.02 1.58 -24.99
N LYS A 199 1.04 0.73 -24.62
CA LYS A 199 0.46 -0.29 -25.51
C LYS A 199 -1.04 -0.41 -25.26
N PRO A 200 -1.83 -0.89 -26.23
CA PRO A 200 -3.24 -1.17 -26.01
C PRO A 200 -3.43 -2.21 -24.90
N VAL A 201 -4.44 -2.01 -24.06
CA VAL A 201 -4.83 -2.99 -23.04
C VAL A 201 -5.71 -4.05 -23.68
N ASN A 202 -5.32 -5.31 -23.54
CA ASN A 202 -6.05 -6.46 -24.02
C ASN A 202 -6.88 -7.09 -22.89
N ARG A 203 -7.89 -7.87 -23.26
CA ARG A 203 -8.71 -8.59 -22.27
C ARG A 203 -7.88 -9.54 -21.40
N ALA A 204 -6.80 -10.10 -21.94
CA ALA A 204 -5.87 -10.96 -21.20
C ALA A 204 -5.06 -10.22 -20.13
N ASP A 205 -4.88 -8.90 -20.26
CA ASP A 205 -4.19 -8.08 -19.26
C ASP A 205 -5.09 -7.81 -18.03
N VAL A 206 -6.42 -8.01 -18.16
CA VAL A 206 -7.41 -7.76 -17.10
C VAL A 206 -7.90 -9.11 -16.56
N PHE A 207 -7.24 -9.62 -15.54
CA PHE A 207 -7.64 -10.86 -14.90
C PHE A 207 -7.62 -10.75 -13.38
N VAL A 208 -8.41 -11.60 -12.73
CA VAL A 208 -8.51 -11.70 -11.27
C VAL A 208 -8.25 -13.16 -10.89
N ARG A 209 -7.61 -13.37 -9.75
CA ARG A 209 -7.36 -14.73 -9.24
C ARG A 209 -8.69 -15.44 -8.98
N PRO A 210 -8.81 -16.73 -9.35
CA PRO A 210 -10.05 -17.51 -9.15
C PRO A 210 -10.51 -17.54 -7.69
N GLU A 211 -9.58 -17.54 -6.73
CA GLU A 211 -9.89 -17.52 -5.30
C GLU A 211 -10.66 -16.26 -4.90
N ILE A 212 -10.27 -15.09 -5.47
CA ILE A 212 -10.93 -13.82 -5.22
C ILE A 212 -12.33 -13.81 -5.83
N VAL A 213 -12.48 -14.36 -7.05
CA VAL A 213 -13.80 -14.49 -7.71
C VAL A 213 -14.72 -15.39 -6.90
N ASN A 214 -14.20 -16.52 -6.40
CA ASN A 214 -14.95 -17.45 -5.56
C ASN A 214 -15.32 -16.80 -4.21
N PHE A 215 -14.44 -16.03 -3.62
CA PHE A 215 -14.73 -15.26 -2.40
C PHE A 215 -15.80 -14.21 -2.66
N ALA A 216 -15.66 -13.41 -3.73
CA ALA A 216 -16.63 -12.38 -4.10
C ALA A 216 -18.03 -12.95 -4.36
N GLY A 217 -18.12 -14.15 -4.98
CA GLY A 217 -19.38 -14.85 -5.18
C GLY A 217 -20.09 -15.29 -3.88
N ARG A 218 -19.34 -15.36 -2.78
CA ARG A 218 -19.86 -15.70 -1.44
C ARG A 218 -19.98 -14.47 -0.53
N PHE A 219 -19.49 -13.32 -0.97
CA PHE A 219 -19.51 -12.09 -0.20
C PHE A 219 -20.96 -11.61 0.03
N ASN A 220 -21.25 -11.15 1.24
CA ASN A 220 -22.59 -10.73 1.67
C ASN A 220 -23.70 -11.77 1.49
N ASN A 221 -23.37 -13.06 1.49
CA ASN A 221 -24.37 -14.12 1.53
C ASN A 221 -25.09 -14.11 2.90
N ARG A 222 -26.26 -13.48 2.95
CA ARG A 222 -27.05 -13.32 4.19
C ARG A 222 -27.34 -14.65 4.87
N GLN A 223 -27.66 -15.71 4.12
CA GLN A 223 -27.92 -17.02 4.72
C GLN A 223 -26.68 -17.60 5.41
N ALA A 224 -25.48 -17.45 4.81
CA ALA A 224 -24.23 -17.88 5.42
C ALA A 224 -23.88 -17.04 6.66
N ILE A 225 -24.13 -15.72 6.61
CA ILE A 225 -23.93 -14.81 7.73
C ILE A 225 -24.87 -15.16 8.88
N ASP A 226 -26.17 -15.31 8.62
CA ASP A 226 -27.17 -15.64 9.64
C ASP A 226 -26.89 -17.01 10.29
N LYS A 227 -26.44 -17.98 9.48
CA LYS A 227 -26.01 -19.28 10.00
C LYS A 227 -24.79 -19.15 10.90
N ALA A 228 -23.78 -18.38 10.49
CA ALA A 228 -22.57 -18.16 11.28
C ALA A 228 -22.85 -17.39 12.58
N LEU A 229 -23.74 -16.39 12.55
CA LEU A 229 -24.18 -15.65 13.73
C LEU A 229 -24.90 -16.56 14.73
N LYS A 230 -25.82 -17.40 14.27
CA LYS A 230 -26.51 -18.39 15.13
C LYS A 230 -25.52 -19.37 15.76
N GLN A 231 -24.50 -19.82 14.99
CA GLN A 231 -23.46 -20.70 15.51
C GLN A 231 -22.64 -20.02 16.60
N ALA A 232 -22.17 -18.77 16.34
CA ALA A 232 -21.41 -17.99 17.31
C ALA A 232 -22.23 -17.69 18.58
N GLN A 233 -23.51 -17.36 18.44
CA GLN A 233 -24.42 -17.13 19.57
C GLN A 233 -24.58 -18.41 20.42
N ALA A 234 -24.74 -19.57 19.81
CA ALA A 234 -24.80 -20.84 20.52
C ALA A 234 -23.50 -21.14 21.27
N ASP A 235 -22.33 -20.87 20.66
CA ASP A 235 -21.02 -21.09 21.31
C ASP A 235 -20.87 -20.21 22.57
N VAL A 236 -21.32 -18.94 22.52
CA VAL A 236 -21.30 -18.03 23.69
C VAL A 236 -22.23 -18.57 24.78
N GLN A 237 -23.43 -19.07 24.42
CA GLN A 237 -24.40 -19.60 25.37
C GLN A 237 -23.91 -20.92 26.00
N TYR A 238 -23.29 -21.82 25.23
CA TYR A 238 -22.64 -23.03 25.78
C TYR A 238 -21.52 -22.68 26.77
N ALA A 239 -20.67 -21.71 26.41
CA ALA A 239 -19.61 -21.25 27.29
C ALA A 239 -20.16 -20.57 28.58
N ALA A 240 -21.32 -19.90 28.50
CA ALA A 240 -21.99 -19.34 29.66
C ALA A 240 -22.57 -20.46 30.55
N ALA A 241 -23.21 -21.47 29.96
CA ALA A 241 -23.72 -22.62 30.67
C ALA A 241 -22.59 -23.37 31.43
N SER A 242 -21.44 -23.60 30.78
CA SER A 242 -20.28 -24.21 31.44
C SER A 242 -19.79 -23.39 32.63
N ARG A 243 -19.67 -22.09 32.47
CA ARG A 243 -19.23 -21.21 33.57
C ARG A 243 -20.24 -21.17 34.73
N ALA A 244 -21.54 -21.25 34.47
CA ALA A 244 -22.57 -21.31 35.49
C ALA A 244 -22.52 -22.65 36.24
N PHE A 245 -22.31 -23.74 35.50
CA PHE A 245 -22.11 -25.08 36.11
C PHE A 245 -20.93 -25.11 37.04
N ASP A 246 -19.76 -24.59 36.63
CA ASP A 246 -18.54 -24.52 37.46
C ASP A 246 -18.74 -23.70 38.74
N LYS A 247 -19.66 -22.71 38.71
CA LYS A 247 -20.05 -21.92 39.90
C LYS A 247 -21.11 -22.58 40.79
N GLY A 248 -21.70 -23.70 40.35
CA GLY A 248 -22.81 -24.35 41.02
C GLY A 248 -24.18 -23.71 40.80
N ASP A 249 -24.29 -22.77 39.88
CA ASP A 249 -25.55 -22.12 39.49
C ASP A 249 -26.28 -22.95 38.42
N MET A 250 -27.06 -23.93 38.92
CA MET A 250 -27.73 -24.87 38.03
C MET A 250 -28.91 -24.25 37.26
N GLU A 251 -29.53 -23.21 37.78
CA GLU A 251 -30.65 -22.53 37.13
C GLU A 251 -30.14 -21.78 35.89
N GLU A 252 -29.14 -20.93 36.07
CA GLU A 252 -28.51 -20.21 34.94
C GLU A 252 -27.84 -21.18 33.94
N CYS A 253 -27.23 -22.26 34.40
CA CYS A 253 -26.65 -23.29 33.56
C CYS A 253 -27.68 -23.88 32.60
N LEU A 254 -28.84 -24.33 33.13
CA LEU A 254 -29.91 -24.91 32.32
C LEU A 254 -30.52 -23.88 31.36
N GLU A 255 -30.72 -22.65 31.81
CA GLU A 255 -31.27 -21.59 30.97
C GLU A 255 -30.37 -21.32 29.76
N GLN A 256 -29.07 -21.11 29.96
CA GLN A 256 -28.11 -20.87 28.89
C GLN A 256 -27.95 -22.09 27.96
N PHE A 257 -27.95 -23.30 28.52
CA PHE A 257 -27.88 -24.52 27.73
C PHE A 257 -29.11 -24.69 26.81
N PHE A 258 -30.31 -24.47 27.30
CA PHE A 258 -31.52 -24.55 26.46
C PHE A 258 -31.55 -23.45 25.38
N ARG A 259 -31.10 -22.24 25.67
CA ARG A 259 -30.94 -21.19 24.67
C ARG A 259 -29.94 -21.59 23.57
N ALA A 260 -28.81 -22.21 23.94
CA ALA A 260 -27.83 -22.68 22.99
C ALA A 260 -28.38 -23.77 22.06
N ILE A 261 -29.12 -24.75 22.59
CA ILE A 261 -29.75 -25.81 21.78
C ILE A 261 -30.77 -25.24 20.80
N HIS A 262 -31.57 -24.24 21.19
CA HIS A 262 -32.52 -23.59 20.27
C HIS A 262 -31.81 -22.81 19.15
N SER A 263 -30.64 -22.24 19.43
CA SER A 263 -29.86 -21.54 18.43
C SER A 263 -29.15 -22.49 17.47
N ARG A 264 -28.66 -23.65 17.97
CA ARG A 264 -27.96 -24.68 17.21
C ARG A 264 -28.11 -26.03 17.89
N TYR A 265 -28.91 -26.91 17.25
CA TYR A 265 -29.07 -28.28 17.73
C TYR A 265 -27.86 -29.13 17.31
N ASP A 266 -26.87 -29.25 18.18
CA ASP A 266 -25.66 -30.02 17.95
C ASP A 266 -25.11 -30.71 19.21
N ILE A 267 -26.00 -31.03 20.15
CA ILE A 267 -25.62 -31.65 21.45
C ILE A 267 -24.90 -32.99 21.30
N GLU A 268 -25.01 -33.63 20.14
CA GLU A 268 -24.28 -34.86 19.85
C GLU A 268 -22.84 -34.67 19.42
N LYS A 269 -22.43 -33.40 19.14
CA LYS A 269 -21.04 -33.09 18.80
C LYS A 269 -20.13 -33.19 20.02
N PRO A 270 -18.81 -33.45 19.83
CA PRO A 270 -17.88 -33.71 20.94
C PRO A 270 -17.79 -32.61 21.99
N VAL A 271 -17.96 -31.33 21.59
CA VAL A 271 -17.82 -30.20 22.53
C VAL A 271 -19.07 -30.02 23.38
N PRO A 272 -20.31 -29.87 22.85
CA PRO A 272 -21.51 -29.77 23.66
C PRO A 272 -21.80 -31.03 24.48
N ARG A 273 -21.38 -32.21 24.00
CA ARG A 273 -21.60 -33.50 24.68
C ARG A 273 -20.77 -33.66 25.96
N ARG A 274 -19.77 -32.83 26.16
CA ARG A 274 -18.93 -32.80 27.36
C ARG A 274 -19.41 -31.85 28.46
N LEU A 275 -20.39 -30.99 28.12
CA LEU A 275 -21.10 -30.16 29.09
C LEU A 275 -22.25 -30.95 29.72
#